data_d28ae0f185029458ae05488a60815698
#
_entry.id   d28ae0f185029458ae05488a60815698
#
_cell.length_a   1.000
_cell.length_b   1.000
_cell.length_c   1.000
_cell.angle_alpha   90.00
_cell.angle_beta   90.00
_cell.angle_gamma   90.00
#
_symmetry.space_group_name_H-M   'P 1'
#
loop_
_entity.id
_entity.type
_entity.pdbx_description
1 polymer ?
#
loop_
_entity_poly.entity_id
_entity_poly.type
_entity_poly.pdbx_seq_one_letter_code
_entity_poly.pdbx_strand_id
1 'polypeptide(L)'
;FTGVHGLGEKAEEALRRTLAHIGKDSLPFGIRLDSGIPQGKGMASSSADIAAVSYAAARALGRELTGREIMDIAIAIEPSDGIAFPGISHVSHTTGELFGQYSNVPLLAVSIFDVGGTVDTIAYYQSKGNRGSQDAAYRQMLTTVGQAFRTEGDRQEMLLGQAATASARLNQEHLEKPQLDAFIQSSQKKGALGVLVAHSGTVVGALWASELGASDVERRTQELAAEFDGNYSYMQTARLISGGVICEIKS
;
A
#
# COMPACT_ATOMS: atom_id res chain seq x y z
N PHE A 1 -15.01 -24.80 7.81
CA PHE A 1 -15.16 -23.87 8.92
C PHE A 1 -16.62 -23.48 9.06
N THR A 2 -17.27 -23.77 10.19
CA THR A 2 -18.62 -23.28 10.50
C THR A 2 -18.52 -21.89 11.10
N GLY A 3 -19.32 -20.93 10.56
CA GLY A 3 -19.32 -19.54 11.06
C GLY A 3 -18.29 -18.61 10.41
N VAL A 4 -17.80 -18.95 9.23
CA VAL A 4 -16.92 -18.08 8.42
C VAL A 4 -17.78 -17.29 7.44
N HIS A 5 -17.68 -15.95 7.46
CA HIS A 5 -18.50 -15.07 6.63
C HIS A 5 -17.62 -13.97 5.99
N GLY A 6 -17.86 -13.71 4.71
CA GLY A 6 -17.21 -12.64 3.95
C GLY A 6 -15.74 -12.92 3.56
N LEU A 7 -15.22 -14.12 3.82
CA LEU A 7 -13.88 -14.50 3.39
C LEU A 7 -13.90 -14.92 1.91
N GLY A 8 -12.99 -14.38 1.11
CA GLY A 8 -12.65 -14.92 -0.19
C GLY A 8 -11.58 -16.01 -0.07
N GLU A 9 -11.31 -16.72 -1.14
CA GLU A 9 -10.37 -17.86 -1.19
C GLU A 9 -9.02 -17.59 -0.54
N LYS A 10 -8.42 -16.41 -0.77
CA LYS A 10 -7.11 -16.05 -0.19
C LYS A 10 -7.15 -15.84 1.32
N ALA A 11 -8.23 -15.24 1.82
CA ALA A 11 -8.43 -15.03 3.25
C ALA A 11 -8.73 -16.35 3.98
N GLU A 12 -9.45 -17.29 3.33
CA GLU A 12 -9.64 -18.65 3.85
C GLU A 12 -8.34 -19.44 3.92
N GLU A 13 -7.49 -19.32 2.88
CA GLU A 13 -6.18 -19.93 2.86
C GLU A 13 -5.26 -19.31 3.95
N ALA A 14 -5.36 -17.99 4.16
CA ALA A 14 -4.65 -17.32 5.25
C ALA A 14 -5.07 -17.85 6.62
N LEU A 15 -6.37 -18.05 6.85
CA LEU A 15 -6.87 -18.65 8.08
C LEU A 15 -6.29 -20.05 8.28
N ARG A 16 -6.34 -20.90 7.25
CA ARG A 16 -5.84 -22.27 7.31
C ARG A 16 -4.33 -22.32 7.64
N ARG A 17 -3.55 -21.47 6.97
CA ARG A 17 -2.10 -21.36 7.21
C ARG A 17 -1.79 -20.82 8.60
N THR A 18 -2.56 -19.85 9.07
CA THR A 18 -2.43 -19.30 10.41
C THR A 18 -2.66 -20.36 11.47
N LEU A 19 -3.74 -21.14 11.35
CA LEU A 19 -4.03 -22.23 12.28
C LEU A 19 -2.89 -23.26 12.30
N ALA A 20 -2.43 -23.69 11.14
CA ALA A 20 -1.28 -24.60 11.03
C ALA A 20 -0.01 -24.02 11.68
N HIS A 21 0.28 -22.73 11.46
CA HIS A 21 1.45 -22.04 12.01
C HIS A 21 1.44 -22.00 13.54
N ILE A 22 0.26 -21.82 14.15
CA ILE A 22 0.11 -21.79 15.62
C ILE A 22 -0.22 -23.16 16.23
N GLY A 23 -0.19 -24.25 15.45
CA GLY A 23 -0.42 -25.62 15.91
C GLY A 23 -1.88 -25.87 16.32
N LYS A 24 -2.84 -25.35 15.57
CA LYS A 24 -4.28 -25.54 15.77
C LYS A 24 -4.93 -26.15 14.55
N ASP A 25 -5.89 -27.05 14.77
CA ASP A 25 -6.60 -27.72 13.68
C ASP A 25 -7.92 -27.03 13.31
N SER A 26 -8.46 -26.22 14.20
CA SER A 26 -9.78 -25.58 14.01
C SER A 26 -9.90 -24.26 14.79
N LEU A 27 -10.88 -23.48 14.35
CA LEU A 27 -11.30 -22.26 15.02
C LEU A 27 -12.58 -22.56 15.82
N PRO A 28 -12.62 -22.39 17.15
CA PRO A 28 -13.79 -22.70 17.97
C PRO A 28 -14.87 -21.60 17.95
N PHE A 29 -14.70 -20.57 17.13
CA PHE A 29 -15.61 -19.41 16.98
C PHE A 29 -15.71 -19.00 15.52
N GLY A 30 -16.72 -18.16 15.21
CA GLY A 30 -16.87 -17.59 13.88
C GLY A 30 -15.85 -16.47 13.61
N ILE A 31 -15.53 -16.27 12.33
CA ILE A 31 -14.76 -15.13 11.83
C ILE A 31 -15.51 -14.44 10.72
N ARG A 32 -15.51 -13.13 10.72
CA ARG A 32 -16.10 -12.28 9.68
C ARG A 32 -15.08 -11.29 9.19
N LEU A 33 -14.99 -11.15 7.88
CA LEU A 33 -14.16 -10.14 7.23
C LEU A 33 -15.06 -9.10 6.56
N ASP A 34 -14.88 -7.84 6.92
CA ASP A 34 -15.48 -6.69 6.25
C ASP A 34 -14.34 -5.87 5.63
N SER A 35 -14.24 -5.89 4.30
CA SER A 35 -13.18 -5.20 3.56
C SER A 35 -13.74 -3.97 2.84
N GLY A 36 -13.21 -2.78 3.17
CA GLY A 36 -13.57 -1.52 2.53
C GLY A 36 -12.58 -1.06 1.46
N ILE A 37 -11.51 -1.83 1.21
CA ILE A 37 -10.48 -1.46 0.24
C ILE A 37 -10.85 -2.00 -1.15
N PRO A 38 -10.93 -1.14 -2.19
CA PRO A 38 -11.27 -1.57 -3.54
C PRO A 38 -10.29 -2.61 -4.09
N GLN A 39 -10.84 -3.72 -4.62
CA GLN A 39 -10.04 -4.79 -5.20
C GLN A 39 -9.54 -4.45 -6.61
N GLY A 40 -8.38 -5.00 -7.01
CA GLY A 40 -7.80 -4.83 -8.35
C GLY A 40 -7.29 -3.42 -8.67
N LYS A 41 -7.22 -2.53 -7.67
CA LYS A 41 -6.77 -1.15 -7.81
C LYS A 41 -5.32 -0.92 -7.39
N GLY A 42 -4.66 -1.94 -6.82
CA GLY A 42 -3.29 -1.84 -6.28
C GLY A 42 -3.21 -1.12 -4.94
N MET A 43 -4.28 -1.18 -4.15
CA MET A 43 -4.37 -0.60 -2.81
C MET A 43 -4.10 -1.62 -1.71
N ALA A 44 -3.44 -2.73 -2.02
CA ALA A 44 -3.09 -3.81 -1.10
C ALA A 44 -4.30 -4.47 -0.39
N SER A 45 -5.50 -4.48 -1.02
CA SER A 45 -6.71 -5.04 -0.40
C SER A 45 -6.52 -6.50 0.00
N SER A 46 -5.97 -7.32 -0.88
CA SER A 46 -5.72 -8.75 -0.61
C SER A 46 -4.72 -8.96 0.52
N SER A 47 -3.60 -8.20 0.52
CA SER A 47 -2.62 -8.25 1.61
C SER A 47 -3.22 -7.81 2.95
N ALA A 48 -4.12 -6.83 2.93
CA ALA A 48 -4.83 -6.35 4.12
C ALA A 48 -5.80 -7.41 4.67
N ASP A 49 -6.57 -8.07 3.79
CA ASP A 49 -7.50 -9.13 4.16
C ASP A 49 -6.76 -10.34 4.77
N ILE A 50 -5.65 -10.77 4.14
CA ILE A 50 -4.77 -11.83 4.66
C ILE A 50 -4.22 -11.45 6.04
N ALA A 51 -3.69 -10.24 6.19
CA ALA A 51 -3.11 -9.78 7.45
C ALA A 51 -4.16 -9.70 8.58
N ALA A 52 -5.34 -9.14 8.27
CA ALA A 52 -6.43 -9.00 9.23
C ALA A 52 -6.92 -10.36 9.73
N VAL A 53 -7.19 -11.30 8.82
CA VAL A 53 -7.66 -12.65 9.17
C VAL A 53 -6.60 -13.41 9.96
N SER A 54 -5.33 -13.37 9.54
CA SER A 54 -4.24 -14.06 10.22
C SER A 54 -4.05 -13.53 11.64
N TYR A 55 -4.00 -12.23 11.80
CA TYR A 55 -3.80 -11.62 13.12
C TYR A 55 -4.99 -11.85 14.06
N ALA A 56 -6.23 -11.63 13.56
CA ALA A 56 -7.44 -11.81 14.36
C ALA A 56 -7.62 -13.26 14.82
N ALA A 57 -7.40 -14.24 13.95
CA ALA A 57 -7.52 -15.65 14.27
C ALA A 57 -6.47 -16.08 15.33
N ALA A 58 -5.22 -15.70 15.16
CA ALA A 58 -4.16 -16.00 16.11
C ALA A 58 -4.40 -15.34 17.46
N ARG A 59 -4.77 -14.05 17.45
CA ARG A 59 -5.04 -13.27 18.66
C ARG A 59 -6.19 -13.84 19.49
N ALA A 60 -7.27 -14.25 18.82
CA ALA A 60 -8.43 -14.88 19.48
C ALA A 60 -8.08 -16.26 20.10
N LEU A 61 -7.03 -16.92 19.62
CA LEU A 61 -6.48 -18.17 20.19
C LEU A 61 -5.33 -17.92 21.16
N GLY A 62 -5.15 -16.67 21.63
CA GLY A 62 -4.14 -16.31 22.65
C GLY A 62 -2.72 -16.19 22.10
N ARG A 63 -2.51 -16.13 20.79
CA ARG A 63 -1.22 -15.95 20.13
C ARG A 63 -1.15 -14.60 19.43
N GLU A 64 -0.06 -13.89 19.62
CA GLU A 64 0.24 -12.67 18.87
C GLU A 64 1.23 -12.99 17.76
N LEU A 65 0.89 -12.60 16.52
CA LEU A 65 1.76 -12.76 15.38
C LEU A 65 2.57 -11.48 15.15
N THR A 66 3.83 -11.65 14.84
CA THR A 66 4.69 -10.57 14.37
C THR A 66 4.37 -10.19 12.93
N GLY A 67 4.74 -8.98 12.50
CA GLY A 67 4.62 -8.58 11.09
C GLY A 67 5.36 -9.55 10.13
N ARG A 68 6.47 -10.16 10.59
CA ARG A 68 7.21 -11.16 9.84
C ARG A 68 6.40 -12.45 9.65
N GLU A 69 5.82 -12.99 10.69
CA GLU A 69 4.98 -14.20 10.62
C GLU A 69 3.78 -13.98 9.69
N ILE A 70 3.14 -12.80 9.76
CA ILE A 70 2.04 -12.44 8.86
C ILE A 70 2.54 -12.35 7.41
N MET A 71 3.69 -11.73 7.17
CA MET A 71 4.28 -11.63 5.84
C MET A 71 4.63 -13.01 5.27
N ASP A 72 5.15 -13.94 6.08
CA ASP A 72 5.46 -15.30 5.67
C ASP A 72 4.19 -16.08 5.26
N ILE A 73 3.08 -15.87 5.97
CA ILE A 73 1.78 -16.42 5.59
C ILE A 73 1.31 -15.81 4.26
N ALA A 74 1.43 -14.50 4.11
CA ALA A 74 0.94 -13.77 2.94
C ALA A 74 1.69 -14.18 1.65
N ILE A 75 3.03 -14.19 1.66
CA ILE A 75 3.83 -14.57 0.47
C ILE A 75 3.67 -16.03 0.08
N ALA A 76 3.29 -16.90 1.01
CA ALA A 76 2.96 -18.29 0.71
C ALA A 76 1.62 -18.45 -0.05
N ILE A 77 0.83 -17.38 -0.14
CA ILE A 77 -0.45 -17.31 -0.88
C ILE A 77 -0.26 -16.55 -2.19
N GLU A 78 0.34 -15.36 -2.12
CA GLU A 78 0.59 -14.50 -3.29
C GLU A 78 1.69 -13.47 -2.98
N PRO A 79 2.28 -12.81 -4.02
CA PRO A 79 3.12 -11.64 -3.82
C PRO A 79 2.37 -10.57 -3.00
N SER A 80 2.96 -10.13 -1.89
CA SER A 80 2.26 -9.31 -0.90
C SER A 80 3.03 -8.05 -0.52
N ASP A 81 2.28 -6.99 -0.23
CA ASP A 81 2.82 -5.72 0.23
C ASP A 81 3.18 -5.78 1.73
N GLY A 82 4.14 -4.96 2.15
CA GLY A 82 4.68 -4.95 3.51
C GLY A 82 3.78 -4.30 4.57
N ILE A 83 2.46 -4.29 4.38
CA ILE A 83 1.49 -3.59 5.25
C ILE A 83 1.41 -4.15 6.67
N ALA A 84 1.85 -5.39 6.87
CA ALA A 84 1.90 -6.02 8.20
C ALA A 84 3.02 -5.44 9.10
N PHE A 85 4.02 -4.77 8.51
CA PHE A 85 5.09 -4.13 9.27
C PHE A 85 4.67 -2.72 9.71
N PRO A 86 4.94 -2.32 10.96
CA PRO A 86 4.71 -0.93 11.38
C PRO A 86 5.67 0.04 10.66
N GLY A 87 5.22 1.28 10.49
CA GLY A 87 5.97 2.32 9.78
C GLY A 87 5.90 2.18 8.27
N ILE A 88 6.91 2.71 7.57
CA ILE A 88 7.13 2.49 6.15
C ILE A 88 8.18 1.40 5.99
N SER A 89 7.86 0.37 5.25
CA SER A 89 8.73 -0.80 5.07
C SER A 89 9.20 -0.92 3.61
N HIS A 90 10.49 -1.26 3.43
CA HIS A 90 11.06 -1.68 2.16
C HIS A 90 11.19 -3.21 2.18
N VAL A 91 10.35 -3.88 1.44
CA VAL A 91 10.27 -5.34 1.42
C VAL A 91 10.35 -5.90 0.00
N SER A 92 10.82 -7.13 -0.12
CA SER A 92 10.58 -7.93 -1.31
C SER A 92 9.17 -8.50 -1.26
N HIS A 93 8.31 -8.10 -2.16
CA HIS A 93 6.92 -8.57 -2.24
C HIS A 93 6.79 -10.05 -2.60
N THR A 94 7.86 -10.68 -3.10
CA THR A 94 7.89 -12.11 -3.49
C THR A 94 8.53 -13.01 -2.45
N THR A 95 9.52 -12.51 -1.69
CA THR A 95 10.23 -13.30 -0.66
C THR A 95 9.89 -12.87 0.76
N GLY A 96 9.21 -11.74 0.92
CA GLY A 96 8.92 -11.15 2.23
C GLY A 96 10.14 -10.59 2.94
N GLU A 97 11.33 -10.57 2.31
CA GLU A 97 12.55 -10.05 2.92
C GLU A 97 12.41 -8.56 3.23
N LEU A 98 12.70 -8.18 4.47
CA LEU A 98 12.65 -6.81 4.93
C LEU A 98 14.04 -6.17 4.80
N PHE A 99 14.20 -5.25 3.86
CA PHE A 99 15.44 -4.52 3.61
C PHE A 99 15.57 -3.24 4.44
N GLY A 100 14.46 -2.67 4.90
CA GLY A 100 14.44 -1.47 5.72
C GLY A 100 13.07 -1.19 6.31
N GLN A 101 13.06 -0.52 7.46
CA GLN A 101 11.86 -0.12 8.17
C GLN A 101 12.07 1.24 8.82
N TYR A 102 11.09 2.12 8.70
CA TYR A 102 11.18 3.51 9.14
C TYR A 102 9.95 3.86 9.98
N SER A 103 10.17 4.31 11.21
CA SER A 103 9.10 4.55 12.21
C SER A 103 8.62 6.00 12.26
N ASN A 104 9.43 6.98 11.87
CA ASN A 104 9.10 8.41 11.86
C ASN A 104 8.30 8.80 10.62
N VAL A 105 7.07 8.31 10.52
CA VAL A 105 6.18 8.50 9.37
C VAL A 105 5.51 9.87 9.47
N PRO A 106 5.70 10.79 8.50
CA PRO A 106 5.01 12.08 8.51
C PRO A 106 3.53 11.91 8.16
N LEU A 107 2.67 12.75 8.73
CA LEU A 107 1.21 12.70 8.54
C LEU A 107 0.78 13.35 7.21
N LEU A 108 1.38 12.94 6.10
CA LEU A 108 1.04 13.44 4.77
C LEU A 108 -0.40 13.10 4.39
N ALA A 109 -1.04 13.97 3.62
CA ALA A 109 -2.31 13.64 2.99
C ALA A 109 -2.08 13.13 1.56
N VAL A 110 -2.91 12.20 1.10
CA VAL A 110 -2.87 11.62 -0.23
C VAL A 110 -4.24 11.71 -0.86
N SER A 111 -4.38 12.47 -1.93
CA SER A 111 -5.58 12.47 -2.76
C SER A 111 -5.46 11.39 -3.82
N ILE A 112 -6.33 10.40 -3.76
CA ILE A 112 -6.27 9.16 -4.54
C ILE A 112 -7.21 9.28 -5.74
N PHE A 113 -6.69 8.96 -6.92
CA PHE A 113 -7.39 8.95 -8.18
C PHE A 113 -7.24 7.58 -8.85
N ASP A 114 -8.24 7.14 -9.60
CA ASP A 114 -8.25 5.91 -10.37
C ASP A 114 -8.24 6.24 -11.87
N VAL A 115 -7.32 5.64 -12.62
CA VAL A 115 -7.26 5.77 -14.08
C VAL A 115 -8.20 4.78 -14.80
N GLY A 116 -8.97 4.02 -14.05
CA GLY A 116 -9.91 3.02 -14.57
C GLY A 116 -9.29 1.64 -14.81
N GLY A 117 -10.16 0.67 -15.09
CA GLY A 117 -9.75 -0.72 -15.29
C GLY A 117 -9.43 -1.46 -13.98
N THR A 118 -8.85 -2.65 -14.12
CA THR A 118 -8.38 -3.51 -13.02
C THR A 118 -7.09 -4.20 -13.45
N VAL A 119 -6.22 -4.52 -12.50
CA VAL A 119 -4.98 -5.26 -12.73
C VAL A 119 -5.04 -6.58 -11.97
N ASP A 120 -4.84 -7.69 -12.67
CA ASP A 120 -4.55 -8.98 -12.04
C ASP A 120 -3.09 -8.98 -11.58
N THR A 121 -2.89 -8.89 -10.27
CA THR A 121 -1.57 -8.79 -9.66
C THR A 121 -0.70 -10.01 -9.94
N ILE A 122 -1.29 -11.21 -9.97
CA ILE A 122 -0.55 -12.45 -10.24
C ILE A 122 -0.05 -12.47 -11.68
N ALA A 123 -0.94 -12.23 -12.64
CA ALA A 123 -0.60 -12.16 -14.05
C ALA A 123 0.44 -11.05 -14.32
N TYR A 124 0.31 -9.90 -13.68
CA TYR A 124 1.25 -8.78 -13.78
C TYR A 124 2.67 -9.18 -13.34
N TYR A 125 2.83 -9.85 -12.19
CA TYR A 125 4.16 -10.26 -11.73
C TYR A 125 4.75 -11.40 -12.55
N GLN A 126 3.95 -12.31 -13.08
CA GLN A 126 4.40 -13.37 -13.98
C GLN A 126 4.92 -12.82 -15.32
N SER A 127 4.37 -11.70 -15.80
CA SER A 127 4.80 -11.06 -17.05
C SER A 127 6.09 -10.25 -16.93
N LYS A 128 6.53 -9.95 -15.70
CA LYS A 128 7.77 -9.20 -15.46
C LYS A 128 9.00 -10.07 -15.74
N GLY A 129 9.63 -9.82 -16.90
CA GLY A 129 10.98 -10.34 -17.16
C GLY A 129 12.04 -9.63 -16.29
N ASN A 130 13.22 -10.26 -16.19
CA ASN A 130 14.37 -9.68 -15.46
C ASN A 130 14.87 -8.43 -16.23
N ARG A 131 14.63 -7.22 -15.73
CA ARG A 131 14.93 -5.95 -16.40
C ARG A 131 16.00 -5.18 -15.63
N GLY A 132 17.27 -5.43 -15.93
CA GLY A 132 18.41 -4.75 -15.31
C GLY A 132 18.66 -3.30 -15.74
N SER A 133 17.89 -2.72 -16.67
CA SER A 133 18.19 -1.42 -17.26
C SER A 133 17.94 -0.22 -16.33
N GLN A 134 17.11 -0.36 -15.29
CA GLN A 134 16.73 0.72 -14.37
C GLN A 134 17.38 0.63 -12.98
N ASP A 135 18.27 -0.31 -12.73
CA ASP A 135 18.86 -0.54 -11.40
C ASP A 135 19.49 0.70 -10.76
N ALA A 136 20.13 1.57 -11.55
CA ALA A 136 20.74 2.78 -11.04
C ALA A 136 19.70 3.80 -10.57
N ALA A 137 18.59 3.96 -11.32
CA ALA A 137 17.51 4.87 -10.98
C ALA A 137 16.72 4.37 -9.75
N TYR A 138 16.47 3.07 -9.63
CA TYR A 138 15.90 2.49 -8.42
C TYR A 138 16.80 2.67 -7.20
N ARG A 139 18.12 2.42 -7.31
CA ARG A 139 19.06 2.69 -6.22
C ARG A 139 19.09 4.16 -5.80
N GLN A 140 19.03 5.07 -6.76
CA GLN A 140 18.99 6.51 -6.47
C GLN A 140 17.70 6.88 -5.73
N MET A 141 16.54 6.36 -6.16
CA MET A 141 15.26 6.58 -5.50
C MET A 141 15.26 6.03 -4.08
N LEU A 142 15.74 4.80 -3.85
CA LEU A 142 15.88 4.20 -2.52
C LEU A 142 16.86 4.99 -1.62
N THR A 143 17.94 5.53 -2.19
CA THR A 143 18.85 6.44 -1.47
C THR A 143 18.12 7.68 -0.98
N THR A 144 17.25 8.27 -1.81
CA THR A 144 16.44 9.43 -1.45
C THR A 144 15.47 9.09 -0.32
N VAL A 145 14.81 7.90 -0.36
CA VAL A 145 13.98 7.41 0.76
C VAL A 145 14.79 7.30 2.05
N GLY A 146 15.97 6.67 1.99
CA GLY A 146 16.86 6.56 3.15
C GLY A 146 17.33 7.91 3.70
N GLN A 147 17.53 8.91 2.84
CA GLN A 147 17.83 10.28 3.26
C GLN A 147 16.61 10.94 3.93
N ALA A 148 15.42 10.76 3.38
CA ALA A 148 14.19 11.32 3.96
C ALA A 148 14.00 10.88 5.42
N PHE A 149 14.24 9.60 5.71
CA PHE A 149 14.07 9.08 7.08
C PHE A 149 15.25 9.36 8.05
N ARG A 150 16.29 10.05 7.56
CA ARG A 150 17.35 10.64 8.41
C ARG A 150 17.13 12.12 8.69
N THR A 151 16.04 12.68 8.19
CA THR A 151 15.64 14.07 8.38
C THR A 151 14.23 14.14 8.95
N GLU A 152 13.76 15.32 9.31
CA GLU A 152 12.42 15.57 9.86
C GLU A 152 11.80 16.79 9.19
N GLY A 153 10.49 17.00 9.42
CA GLY A 153 9.73 18.16 8.93
C GLY A 153 9.73 18.28 7.41
N ASP A 154 9.69 19.51 6.92
CA ASP A 154 9.53 19.82 5.50
C ASP A 154 10.59 19.15 4.60
N ARG A 155 11.81 18.99 5.11
CA ARG A 155 12.88 18.33 4.37
C ARG A 155 12.59 16.85 4.15
N GLN A 156 12.08 16.15 5.17
CA GLN A 156 11.64 14.76 5.06
C GLN A 156 10.51 14.63 4.05
N GLU A 157 9.50 15.45 4.18
CA GLU A 157 8.29 15.43 3.34
C GLU A 157 8.64 15.68 1.86
N MET A 158 9.48 16.68 1.59
CA MET A 158 9.96 17.00 0.25
C MET A 158 10.71 15.82 -0.39
N LEU A 159 11.61 15.17 0.35
CA LEU A 159 12.37 14.02 -0.14
C LEU A 159 11.46 12.81 -0.41
N LEU A 160 10.45 12.58 0.42
CA LEU A 160 9.46 11.53 0.18
C LEU A 160 8.63 11.80 -1.09
N GLY A 161 8.21 13.05 -1.31
CA GLY A 161 7.53 13.46 -2.54
C GLY A 161 8.39 13.26 -3.79
N GLN A 162 9.67 13.60 -3.72
CA GLN A 162 10.64 13.38 -4.81
C GLN A 162 10.81 11.88 -5.10
N ALA A 163 11.00 11.06 -4.06
CA ALA A 163 11.15 9.60 -4.21
C ALA A 163 9.87 8.97 -4.78
N ALA A 164 8.69 9.37 -4.30
CA ALA A 164 7.41 8.90 -4.81
C ALA A 164 7.25 9.21 -6.31
N THR A 165 7.57 10.45 -6.72
CA THR A 165 7.49 10.85 -8.13
C THR A 165 8.50 10.10 -9.01
N ALA A 166 9.72 9.89 -8.52
CA ALA A 166 10.72 9.09 -9.22
C ALA A 166 10.23 7.64 -9.40
N SER A 167 9.69 7.03 -8.35
CA SER A 167 9.09 5.69 -8.40
C SER A 167 7.92 5.61 -9.37
N ALA A 168 7.04 6.61 -9.38
CA ALA A 168 5.91 6.68 -10.29
C ALA A 168 6.36 6.68 -11.77
N ARG A 169 7.39 7.47 -12.10
CA ARG A 169 7.96 7.50 -13.46
C ARG A 169 8.63 6.18 -13.84
N LEU A 170 9.38 5.56 -12.93
CA LEU A 170 10.00 4.26 -13.17
C LEU A 170 8.95 3.17 -13.44
N ASN A 171 7.78 3.26 -12.79
CA ASN A 171 6.70 2.31 -13.00
C ASN A 171 6.02 2.42 -14.37
N GLN A 172 6.14 3.54 -15.10
CA GLN A 172 5.53 3.73 -16.42
C GLN A 172 5.99 2.70 -17.45
N GLU A 173 7.22 2.21 -17.37
CA GLU A 173 7.71 1.14 -18.27
C GLU A 173 7.07 -0.22 -17.98
N HIS A 174 6.43 -0.38 -16.83
CA HIS A 174 5.83 -1.64 -16.39
C HIS A 174 4.32 -1.64 -16.48
N LEU A 175 3.70 -0.55 -16.04
CA LEU A 175 2.26 -0.35 -16.05
C LEU A 175 1.96 1.13 -16.24
N GLU A 176 1.72 1.49 -17.49
CA GLU A 176 1.47 2.86 -17.89
C GLU A 176 0.22 3.44 -17.19
N LYS A 177 0.35 4.66 -16.69
CA LYS A 177 -0.75 5.52 -16.26
C LYS A 177 -0.90 6.62 -17.32
N PRO A 178 -2.05 6.71 -18.01
CA PRO A 178 -2.25 7.73 -19.05
C PRO A 178 -2.01 9.14 -18.50
N GLN A 179 -1.28 9.98 -19.24
CA GLN A 179 -1.01 11.37 -18.90
C GLN A 179 -0.31 11.59 -17.52
N LEU A 180 0.46 10.62 -17.01
CA LEU A 180 1.10 10.73 -15.69
C LEU A 180 1.97 11.98 -15.56
N ASP A 181 2.78 12.33 -16.57
CA ASP A 181 3.64 13.52 -16.48
C ASP A 181 2.84 14.82 -16.42
N ALA A 182 1.72 14.91 -17.14
CA ALA A 182 0.80 16.06 -17.04
C ALA A 182 0.18 16.14 -15.62
N PHE A 183 -0.24 15.00 -15.09
CA PHE A 183 -0.77 14.93 -13.72
C PHE A 183 0.29 15.33 -12.67
N ILE A 184 1.55 14.87 -12.81
CA ILE A 184 2.65 15.27 -11.94
C ILE A 184 2.87 16.79 -11.99
N GLN A 185 2.95 17.37 -13.19
CA GLN A 185 3.18 18.80 -13.37
C GLN A 185 2.05 19.63 -12.77
N SER A 186 0.79 19.25 -13.01
CA SER A 186 -0.36 19.96 -12.47
C SER A 186 -0.43 19.84 -10.95
N SER A 187 -0.21 18.64 -10.38
CA SER A 187 -0.16 18.43 -8.95
C SER A 187 0.90 19.32 -8.28
N GLN A 188 2.11 19.36 -8.85
CA GLN A 188 3.20 20.19 -8.33
C GLN A 188 2.91 21.69 -8.43
N LYS A 189 2.29 22.16 -9.51
CA LYS A 189 1.84 23.57 -9.64
C LYS A 189 0.82 23.94 -8.57
N LYS A 190 0.01 22.98 -8.13
CA LYS A 190 -0.95 23.14 -7.03
C LYS A 190 -0.31 22.93 -5.64
N GLY A 191 1.00 22.71 -5.57
CA GLY A 191 1.78 22.56 -4.35
C GLY A 191 1.81 21.18 -3.75
N ALA A 192 1.58 20.13 -4.55
CA ALA A 192 1.84 18.77 -4.10
C ALA A 192 3.35 18.53 -3.97
N LEU A 193 3.76 17.79 -2.95
CA LEU A 193 5.14 17.36 -2.72
C LEU A 193 5.62 16.41 -3.82
N GLY A 194 4.72 15.62 -4.38
CA GLY A 194 4.97 14.64 -5.42
C GLY A 194 3.75 13.80 -5.75
N VAL A 195 3.95 12.81 -6.60
CA VAL A 195 2.92 11.88 -7.04
C VAL A 195 3.40 10.46 -6.82
N LEU A 196 2.53 9.62 -6.28
CA LEU A 196 2.76 8.19 -6.12
C LEU A 196 1.80 7.39 -7.04
N VAL A 197 2.15 6.16 -7.36
CA VAL A 197 1.29 5.25 -8.11
C VAL A 197 1.27 3.86 -7.47
N ALA A 198 0.16 3.15 -7.64
CA ALA A 198 0.15 1.71 -7.40
C ALA A 198 0.99 1.01 -8.47
N HIS A 199 1.98 0.23 -8.05
CA HIS A 199 2.90 -0.45 -8.98
C HIS A 199 2.22 -1.59 -9.74
N SER A 200 1.23 -2.25 -9.14
CA SER A 200 0.42 -3.34 -9.72
C SER A 200 -1.07 -3.01 -9.70
N GLY A 201 -1.44 -1.75 -9.96
CA GLY A 201 -2.84 -1.30 -9.92
C GLY A 201 -3.10 -0.05 -10.73
N THR A 202 -4.27 0.50 -10.58
CA THR A 202 -4.76 1.61 -11.41
C THR A 202 -4.76 2.97 -10.69
N VAL A 203 -4.41 3.02 -9.40
CA VAL A 203 -4.47 4.28 -8.67
C VAL A 203 -3.20 5.11 -8.77
N VAL A 204 -3.42 6.42 -8.74
CA VAL A 204 -2.41 7.48 -8.69
C VAL A 204 -2.75 8.38 -7.51
N GLY A 205 -1.77 8.90 -6.79
CA GLY A 205 -1.98 9.77 -5.63
C GLY A 205 -1.18 11.06 -5.71
N ALA A 206 -1.82 12.20 -5.44
CA ALA A 206 -1.13 13.46 -5.18
C ALA A 206 -0.82 13.56 -3.68
N LEU A 207 0.45 13.81 -3.34
CA LEU A 207 0.96 13.83 -1.97
C LEU A 207 1.06 15.28 -1.46
N TRP A 208 0.41 15.56 -0.32
CA TRP A 208 0.32 16.89 0.28
C TRP A 208 1.05 16.94 1.61
N ALA A 209 1.64 18.10 1.90
CA ALA A 209 2.35 18.35 3.15
C ALA A 209 1.44 18.18 4.38
N SER A 210 2.02 17.75 5.49
CA SER A 210 1.29 17.51 6.75
C SER A 210 0.68 18.77 7.34
N GLU A 211 1.29 19.93 7.08
CA GLU A 211 0.85 21.25 7.53
C GLU A 211 -0.39 21.79 6.81
N LEU A 212 -0.70 21.25 5.61
CA LEU A 212 -1.88 21.71 4.85
C LEU A 212 -3.18 21.35 5.56
N GLY A 213 -4.02 22.36 5.75
CA GLY A 213 -5.37 22.17 6.27
C GLY A 213 -6.25 21.33 5.34
N ALA A 214 -7.21 20.61 5.92
CA ALA A 214 -8.10 19.74 5.16
C ALA A 214 -8.84 20.47 4.02
N SER A 215 -9.29 21.70 4.25
CA SER A 215 -9.97 22.53 3.24
C SER A 215 -9.07 22.91 2.06
N ASP A 216 -7.79 23.17 2.31
CA ASP A 216 -6.82 23.45 1.23
C ASP A 216 -6.52 22.21 0.40
N VAL A 217 -6.32 21.06 1.06
CA VAL A 217 -6.15 19.77 0.37
C VAL A 217 -7.39 19.46 -0.48
N GLU A 218 -8.60 19.63 0.09
CA GLU A 218 -9.85 19.39 -0.64
C GLU A 218 -9.98 20.29 -1.87
N ARG A 219 -9.78 21.60 -1.74
CA ARG A 219 -9.84 22.56 -2.84
C ARG A 219 -8.86 22.18 -3.96
N ARG A 220 -7.59 21.93 -3.63
CA ARG A 220 -6.55 21.54 -4.62
C ARG A 220 -6.88 20.21 -5.28
N THR A 221 -7.46 19.27 -4.54
CA THR A 221 -7.91 17.97 -5.05
C THR A 221 -9.06 18.14 -6.05
N GLN A 222 -10.04 19.00 -5.74
CA GLN A 222 -11.16 19.30 -6.64
C GLN A 222 -10.68 19.97 -7.94
N GLU A 223 -9.71 20.88 -7.85
CA GLU A 223 -9.08 21.51 -9.02
C GLU A 223 -8.37 20.46 -9.90
N LEU A 224 -7.65 19.49 -9.31
CA LEU A 224 -7.05 18.37 -10.05
C LEU A 224 -8.11 17.48 -10.67
N ALA A 225 -9.15 17.12 -9.92
CA ALA A 225 -10.23 16.29 -10.41
C ALA A 225 -10.92 16.89 -11.63
N ALA A 226 -11.19 18.21 -11.60
CA ALA A 226 -11.79 18.93 -12.73
C ALA A 226 -10.86 19.00 -13.94
N GLU A 227 -9.53 19.17 -13.75
CA GLU A 227 -8.56 19.24 -14.84
C GLU A 227 -8.35 17.90 -15.56
N PHE A 228 -8.49 16.79 -14.83
CA PHE A 228 -8.29 15.42 -15.36
C PHE A 228 -9.61 14.64 -15.49
N ASP A 229 -10.74 15.32 -15.50
CA ASP A 229 -12.05 14.68 -15.68
C ASP A 229 -12.09 13.82 -16.94
N GLY A 230 -12.67 12.62 -16.83
CA GLY A 230 -12.70 11.63 -17.91
C GLY A 230 -11.43 10.77 -18.04
N ASN A 231 -10.31 11.14 -17.42
CA ASN A 231 -9.08 10.36 -17.39
C ASN A 231 -8.75 9.81 -16.00
N TYR A 232 -9.02 10.59 -14.96
CA TYR A 232 -8.73 10.28 -13.56
C TYR A 232 -9.98 10.51 -12.72
N SER A 233 -10.52 9.46 -12.15
CA SER A 233 -11.66 9.56 -11.24
C SER A 233 -11.17 9.74 -9.79
N TYR A 234 -11.51 10.87 -9.16
CA TYR A 234 -11.21 11.05 -7.75
C TYR A 234 -11.96 10.02 -6.90
N MET A 235 -11.25 9.35 -6.00
CA MET A 235 -11.81 8.34 -5.09
C MET A 235 -11.99 8.88 -3.69
N GLN A 236 -10.89 9.29 -3.07
CA GLN A 236 -10.87 9.78 -1.69
C GLN A 236 -9.55 10.47 -1.36
N THR A 237 -9.53 11.21 -0.25
CA THR A 237 -8.30 11.67 0.38
C THR A 237 -8.08 10.92 1.69
N ALA A 238 -6.90 10.36 1.86
CA ALA A 238 -6.47 9.63 3.05
C ALA A 238 -5.25 10.30 3.68
N ARG A 239 -4.96 9.96 4.93
CA ARG A 239 -3.70 10.34 5.58
C ARG A 239 -2.77 9.15 5.67
N LEU A 240 -1.48 9.41 5.49
CA LEU A 240 -0.42 8.44 5.74
C LEU A 240 -0.36 8.18 7.25
N ILE A 241 -0.38 6.92 7.62
CA ILE A 241 -0.28 6.49 9.02
C ILE A 241 0.88 5.51 9.17
N SER A 242 1.34 5.33 10.40
CA SER A 242 2.27 4.23 10.72
C SER A 242 1.53 2.91 10.54
N GLY A 243 1.94 2.10 9.56
CA GLY A 243 1.33 0.82 9.22
C GLY A 243 1.37 -0.21 10.35
N GLY A 244 1.15 -1.47 10.00
CA GLY A 244 1.03 -2.58 10.93
C GLY A 244 -0.43 -2.92 11.22
N VAL A 245 -0.64 -4.11 11.79
CA VAL A 245 -1.97 -4.60 12.16
C VAL A 245 -2.35 -4.09 13.53
N ILE A 246 -3.55 -3.52 13.67
CA ILE A 246 -4.09 -3.04 14.94
C ILE A 246 -5.25 -3.97 15.33
N CYS A 247 -5.28 -4.38 16.60
CA CYS A 247 -6.37 -5.17 17.16
C CYS A 247 -7.03 -4.43 18.31
N GLU A 248 -8.34 -4.23 18.20
CA GLU A 248 -9.18 -3.75 19.29
C GLU A 248 -10.01 -4.90 19.85
N ILE A 249 -9.90 -5.14 21.15
CA ILE A 249 -10.76 -6.11 21.85
C ILE A 249 -11.96 -5.32 22.39
N LYS A 250 -13.13 -5.53 21.80
CA LYS A 250 -14.37 -5.00 22.38
C LYS A 250 -14.82 -5.93 23.49
N SER A 251 -14.86 -5.39 24.71
CA SER A 251 -15.42 -6.07 25.91
C SER A 251 -16.91 -6.19 25.81
#